data_2281fcae8890b3b51bd4e2beebd0442e
#
_entry.id   2281fcae8890b3b51bd4e2beebd0442e
#
_cell.length_a   1.000
_cell.length_b   1.000
_cell.length_c   1.000
_cell.angle_alpha   90.00
_cell.angle_beta   90.00
_cell.angle_gamma   90.00
#
_symmetry.space_group_name_H-M   'P 1'
#
loop_
_entity.id
_entity.type
_entity.pdbx_description
1 polymer ?
#
loop_
_entity_poly.entity_id
_entity_poly.type
_entity_poly.pdbx_seq_one_letter_code
_entity_poly.pdbx_strand_id
1 'polypeptide(L)'
;MNAAESPVRPGDHVAFVGNTFADQLRSHGYLETLLLQRSAGNPVSIRNLGWAGDTLSARDRPTNFPTETSTLEAHKADVIIACFGMGESFAGESGLAEFKNQLNAFITSHRARKYNGKSAVRLVLVSPIAYEDLGARTPRWQERNRDIAAYTQLMNE
;
A
#
# COMPACT_ATOMS: atom_id res chain seq x y z
N MET A 1 6.59 20.19 19.01
CA MET A 1 6.50 19.38 17.77
C MET A 1 5.03 19.41 17.34
N ASN A 2 4.71 20.03 16.21
CA ASN A 2 3.37 19.90 15.65
C ASN A 2 3.17 18.45 15.26
N ALA A 3 2.15 17.80 15.82
CA ALA A 3 1.76 16.47 15.35
C ALA A 3 1.47 16.57 13.86
N ALA A 4 2.14 15.76 13.05
CA ALA A 4 1.86 15.71 11.62
C ALA A 4 0.36 15.43 11.44
N GLU A 5 -0.31 16.23 10.60
CA GLU A 5 -1.72 16.01 10.31
C GLU A 5 -1.93 14.59 9.78
N SER A 6 -2.92 13.88 10.32
CA SER A 6 -3.23 12.51 9.87
C SER A 6 -3.53 12.52 8.36
N PRO A 7 -2.93 11.64 7.56
CA PRO A 7 -3.27 11.53 6.15
C PRO A 7 -4.70 11.03 5.92
N VAL A 8 -5.31 10.39 6.92
CA VAL A 8 -6.71 9.94 6.90
C VAL A 8 -7.53 10.85 7.80
N ARG A 9 -8.62 11.38 7.26
CA ARG A 9 -9.54 12.31 7.91
C ARG A 9 -10.92 11.67 8.10
N PRO A 10 -11.71 12.12 9.08
CA PRO A 10 -13.10 11.67 9.20
C PRO A 10 -13.88 11.88 7.90
N GLY A 11 -14.63 10.88 7.48
CA GLY A 11 -15.43 10.90 6.25
C GLY A 11 -14.68 10.55 4.97
N ASP A 12 -13.38 10.30 5.03
CA ASP A 12 -12.61 9.89 3.84
C ASP A 12 -13.05 8.54 3.29
N HIS A 13 -12.92 8.40 1.98
CA HIS A 13 -12.95 7.13 1.28
C HIS A 13 -11.51 6.62 1.14
N VAL A 14 -11.17 5.59 1.90
CA VAL A 14 -9.83 5.01 2.00
C VAL A 14 -9.73 3.75 1.16
N ALA A 15 -8.77 3.68 0.27
CA ALA A 15 -8.48 2.47 -0.51
C ALA A 15 -7.14 1.87 -0.10
N PHE A 16 -7.09 0.57 0.19
CA PHE A 16 -5.85 -0.18 0.31
C PHE A 16 -5.51 -0.80 -1.04
N VAL A 17 -4.26 -0.65 -1.48
CA VAL A 17 -3.73 -1.30 -2.68
C VAL A 17 -2.42 -1.99 -2.34
N GLY A 18 -2.06 -3.03 -3.07
CA GLY A 18 -0.78 -3.68 -2.92
C GLY A 18 -0.85 -5.19 -2.77
N ASN A 19 0.19 -5.73 -2.19
CA ASN A 19 0.54 -7.13 -2.11
C ASN A 19 -0.25 -7.94 -1.09
N THR A 20 0.25 -9.13 -0.78
CA THR A 20 -0.33 -10.05 0.21
C THR A 20 -0.59 -9.39 1.57
N PHE A 21 0.26 -8.45 2.02
CA PHE A 21 0.02 -7.74 3.28
C PHE A 21 -1.29 -6.94 3.21
N ALA A 22 -1.49 -6.15 2.15
CA ALA A 22 -2.74 -5.41 1.95
C ALA A 22 -3.95 -6.36 1.84
N ASP A 23 -3.80 -7.46 1.09
CA ASP A 23 -4.83 -8.48 0.95
C ASP A 23 -5.26 -9.07 2.30
N GLN A 24 -4.31 -9.42 3.17
CA GLN A 24 -4.57 -10.02 4.47
C GLN A 24 -5.20 -9.05 5.49
N LEU A 25 -5.04 -7.74 5.35
CA LEU A 25 -5.65 -6.76 6.25
C LEU A 25 -7.19 -6.94 6.34
N ARG A 26 -7.84 -7.36 5.25
CA ARG A 26 -9.29 -7.61 5.25
C ARG A 26 -9.71 -8.81 6.11
N SER A 27 -8.81 -9.76 6.34
CA SER A 27 -9.11 -10.97 7.12
C SER A 27 -9.05 -10.73 8.63
N HIS A 28 -8.37 -9.69 9.07
CA HIS A 28 -8.14 -9.42 10.50
C HIS A 28 -8.93 -8.24 11.06
N GLY A 29 -9.30 -7.26 10.24
CA GLY A 29 -10.15 -6.12 10.60
C GLY A 29 -9.58 -5.13 11.63
N TYR A 30 -8.37 -5.33 12.16
CA TYR A 30 -7.81 -4.48 13.21
C TYR A 30 -7.60 -3.03 12.74
N LEU A 31 -6.94 -2.84 11.59
CA LEU A 31 -6.67 -1.52 11.07
C LEU A 31 -7.97 -0.78 10.69
N GLU A 32 -8.90 -1.50 10.07
CA GLU A 32 -10.22 -0.96 9.75
C GLU A 32 -10.96 -0.50 11.02
N THR A 33 -10.97 -1.34 12.07
CA THR A 33 -11.58 -0.99 13.35
C THR A 33 -10.94 0.27 13.96
N LEU A 34 -9.62 0.38 13.95
CA LEU A 34 -8.92 1.56 14.47
C LEU A 34 -9.24 2.83 13.67
N LEU A 35 -9.31 2.74 12.34
CA LEU A 35 -9.67 3.86 11.49
C LEU A 35 -11.11 4.31 11.75
N LEU A 36 -12.05 3.38 11.88
CA LEU A 36 -13.45 3.66 12.19
C LEU A 36 -13.60 4.30 13.58
N GLN A 37 -12.90 3.79 14.59
CA GLN A 37 -12.91 4.38 15.94
C GLN A 37 -12.39 5.82 15.95
N ARG A 38 -11.31 6.10 15.20
CA ARG A 38 -10.73 7.45 15.11
C ARG A 38 -11.57 8.44 14.31
N SER A 39 -12.46 7.95 13.48
CA SER A 39 -13.37 8.73 12.65
C SER A 39 -14.82 8.73 13.19
N ALA A 40 -15.01 8.40 14.49
CA ALA A 40 -16.32 8.37 15.14
C ALA A 40 -17.07 9.69 14.92
N GLY A 41 -18.34 9.59 14.51
CA GLY A 41 -19.18 10.76 14.16
C GLY A 41 -19.21 11.10 12.66
N ASN A 42 -18.13 10.82 11.92
CA ASN A 42 -18.09 10.85 10.46
C ASN A 42 -17.19 9.72 9.96
N PRO A 43 -17.69 8.47 9.91
CA PRO A 43 -16.87 7.31 9.68
C PRO A 43 -16.25 7.29 8.28
N VAL A 44 -15.02 6.79 8.17
CA VAL A 44 -14.38 6.52 6.89
C VAL A 44 -15.08 5.38 6.16
N SER A 45 -15.04 5.40 4.83
CA SER A 45 -15.44 4.26 4.00
C SER A 45 -14.19 3.55 3.50
N ILE A 46 -14.10 2.23 3.66
CA ILE A 46 -12.89 1.47 3.37
C ILE A 46 -13.13 0.50 2.21
N ARG A 47 -12.21 0.50 1.26
CA ARG A 47 -12.16 -0.46 0.16
C ARG A 47 -10.78 -1.11 0.08
N ASN A 48 -10.71 -2.42 0.24
CA ASN A 48 -9.47 -3.16 0.07
C ASN A 48 -9.37 -3.75 -1.35
N LEU A 49 -8.37 -3.28 -2.11
CA LEU A 49 -8.01 -3.73 -3.45
C LEU A 49 -6.70 -4.55 -3.43
N GLY A 50 -6.16 -4.84 -2.25
CA GLY A 50 -4.98 -5.69 -2.12
C GLY A 50 -5.20 -7.06 -2.75
N TRP A 51 -4.16 -7.59 -3.36
CA TRP A 51 -4.17 -8.90 -4.02
C TRP A 51 -2.88 -9.64 -3.76
N ALA A 52 -3.00 -10.89 -3.29
CA ALA A 52 -1.82 -11.69 -2.95
C ALA A 52 -0.90 -11.84 -4.16
N GLY A 53 0.39 -11.55 -3.96
CA GLY A 53 1.41 -11.60 -5.01
C GLY A 53 1.57 -10.34 -5.86
N ASP A 54 0.72 -9.32 -5.70
CA ASP A 54 0.91 -8.06 -6.43
C ASP A 54 2.27 -7.42 -6.14
N THR A 55 2.86 -6.88 -7.20
CA THR A 55 4.00 -5.96 -7.15
C THR A 55 3.62 -4.66 -7.88
N LEU A 56 4.50 -3.66 -7.89
CA LEU A 56 4.24 -2.43 -8.65
C LEU A 56 4.08 -2.67 -10.16
N SER A 57 4.74 -3.68 -10.71
CA SER A 57 4.76 -3.99 -12.15
C SER A 57 3.88 -5.19 -12.55
N ALA A 58 3.58 -6.09 -11.63
CA ALA A 58 2.82 -7.30 -11.92
C ALA A 58 1.54 -7.32 -11.06
N ARG A 59 0.42 -7.08 -11.72
CA ARG A 59 -0.92 -6.99 -11.10
C ARG A 59 -1.95 -7.66 -12.00
N ASP A 60 -1.74 -8.94 -12.22
CA ASP A 60 -2.60 -9.73 -13.08
C ASP A 60 -4.00 -9.86 -12.48
N ARG A 61 -5.00 -9.74 -13.33
CA ARG A 61 -6.41 -9.89 -12.95
C ARG A 61 -7.12 -10.78 -13.96
N PRO A 62 -8.18 -11.49 -13.52
CA PRO A 62 -9.03 -12.23 -14.44
C PRO A 62 -9.60 -11.35 -15.58
N THR A 63 -9.92 -11.95 -16.69
CA THR A 63 -10.57 -11.26 -17.82
C THR A 63 -11.85 -10.55 -17.34
N ASN A 64 -12.05 -9.33 -17.79
CA ASN A 64 -13.17 -8.46 -17.41
C ASN A 64 -13.21 -8.03 -15.93
N PHE A 65 -12.12 -8.23 -15.18
CA PHE A 65 -12.04 -7.68 -13.83
C PHE A 65 -11.90 -6.14 -13.90
N PRO A 66 -12.57 -5.38 -13.02
CA PRO A 66 -12.43 -3.92 -12.99
C PRO A 66 -10.98 -3.50 -12.77
N THR A 67 -10.56 -2.46 -13.48
CA THR A 67 -9.22 -1.88 -13.27
C THR A 67 -9.12 -1.23 -11.88
N GLU A 68 -7.90 -1.11 -11.37
CA GLU A 68 -7.65 -0.36 -10.12
C GLU A 68 -8.20 1.07 -10.24
N THR A 69 -7.91 1.75 -11.34
CA THR A 69 -8.40 3.11 -11.59
C THR A 69 -9.93 3.19 -11.56
N SER A 70 -10.62 2.32 -12.28
CA SER A 70 -12.10 2.32 -12.30
C SER A 70 -12.71 2.04 -10.94
N THR A 71 -12.05 1.19 -10.14
CA THR A 71 -12.49 0.87 -8.78
C THR A 71 -12.24 2.05 -7.82
N LEU A 72 -11.10 2.74 -7.94
CA LEU A 72 -10.80 3.95 -7.15
C LEU A 72 -11.78 5.08 -7.47
N GLU A 73 -12.15 5.25 -8.74
CA GLU A 73 -13.17 6.22 -9.19
C GLU A 73 -14.56 5.87 -8.65
N ALA A 74 -14.98 4.62 -8.76
CA ALA A 74 -16.26 4.16 -8.23
C ALA A 74 -16.34 4.30 -6.70
N HIS A 75 -15.22 4.08 -6.00
CA HIS A 75 -15.10 4.28 -4.54
C HIS A 75 -14.98 5.76 -4.17
N LYS A 76 -14.66 6.65 -5.13
CA LYS A 76 -14.36 8.08 -4.88
C LYS A 76 -13.21 8.28 -3.89
N ALA A 77 -12.12 7.54 -4.08
CA ALA A 77 -11.01 7.48 -3.14
C ALA A 77 -10.42 8.87 -2.81
N ASP A 78 -10.33 9.20 -1.53
CA ASP A 78 -9.66 10.38 -0.98
C ASP A 78 -8.22 10.06 -0.57
N VAL A 79 -7.99 8.81 -0.15
CA VAL A 79 -6.69 8.31 0.32
C VAL A 79 -6.42 6.94 -0.27
N ILE A 80 -5.20 6.74 -0.76
CA ILE A 80 -4.68 5.43 -1.14
C ILE A 80 -3.58 5.06 -0.15
N ILE A 81 -3.72 3.92 0.51
CA ILE A 81 -2.70 3.29 1.36
C ILE A 81 -2.07 2.17 0.54
N ALA A 82 -0.83 2.36 0.11
CA ALA A 82 -0.13 1.49 -0.82
C ALA A 82 0.93 0.64 -0.12
N CYS A 83 0.82 -0.68 -0.21
CA CYS A 83 1.66 -1.67 0.46
C CYS A 83 2.46 -2.46 -0.59
N PHE A 84 3.64 -1.95 -0.97
CA PHE A 84 4.55 -2.57 -1.94
C PHE A 84 5.96 -2.71 -1.38
N GLY A 85 6.87 -3.31 -2.14
CA GLY A 85 8.27 -3.46 -1.78
C GLY A 85 8.65 -4.86 -1.26
N MET A 86 7.71 -5.65 -0.73
CA MET A 86 8.00 -7.00 -0.23
C MET A 86 8.38 -7.94 -1.38
N GLY A 87 7.54 -8.04 -2.42
CA GLY A 87 7.79 -8.89 -3.59
C GLY A 87 9.03 -8.42 -4.37
N GLU A 88 9.15 -7.12 -4.54
CA GLU A 88 10.26 -6.50 -5.25
C GLU A 88 11.60 -6.72 -4.55
N SER A 89 11.62 -6.78 -3.20
CA SER A 89 12.84 -6.97 -2.41
C SER A 89 13.53 -8.32 -2.63
N PHE A 90 12.84 -9.31 -3.22
CA PHE A 90 13.47 -10.59 -3.58
C PHE A 90 14.54 -10.45 -4.66
N ALA A 91 14.55 -9.36 -5.42
CA ALA A 91 15.61 -9.04 -6.37
C ALA A 91 16.90 -8.52 -5.70
N GLY A 92 16.89 -8.32 -4.38
CA GLY A 92 18.04 -7.81 -3.63
C GLY A 92 18.50 -6.43 -4.11
N GLU A 93 19.78 -6.13 -3.93
CA GLU A 93 20.37 -4.83 -4.31
C GLU A 93 20.22 -4.52 -5.81
N SER A 94 20.30 -5.53 -6.67
CA SER A 94 20.19 -5.36 -8.13
C SER A 94 18.81 -4.84 -8.57
N GLY A 95 17.77 -5.03 -7.78
CA GLY A 95 16.40 -4.60 -8.08
C GLY A 95 16.08 -3.18 -7.64
N LEU A 96 16.94 -2.52 -6.85
CA LEU A 96 16.64 -1.20 -6.25
C LEU A 96 16.36 -0.11 -7.29
N ALA A 97 17.16 -0.05 -8.36
CA ALA A 97 16.97 0.98 -9.40
C ALA A 97 15.63 0.82 -10.12
N GLU A 98 15.26 -0.41 -10.44
CA GLU A 98 13.99 -0.71 -11.09
C GLU A 98 12.82 -0.43 -10.15
N PHE A 99 12.92 -0.84 -8.87
CA PHE A 99 11.91 -0.53 -7.86
C PHE A 99 11.70 0.99 -7.71
N LYS A 100 12.78 1.78 -7.68
CA LYS A 100 12.71 3.25 -7.64
C LYS A 100 11.91 3.81 -8.82
N ASN A 101 12.20 3.33 -10.04
CA ASN A 101 11.50 3.76 -11.25
C ASN A 101 10.01 3.40 -11.19
N GLN A 102 9.69 2.19 -10.80
CA GLN A 102 8.30 1.72 -10.68
C GLN A 102 7.52 2.45 -9.60
N LEU A 103 8.14 2.71 -8.44
CA LEU A 103 7.53 3.47 -7.34
C LEU A 103 7.25 4.91 -7.76
N ASN A 104 8.21 5.56 -8.41
CA ASN A 104 8.03 6.92 -8.93
C ASN A 104 6.92 6.98 -9.99
N ALA A 105 6.85 6.00 -10.89
CA ALA A 105 5.77 5.91 -11.86
C ALA A 105 4.41 5.73 -11.18
N PHE A 106 4.31 4.87 -10.16
CA PHE A 106 3.11 4.69 -9.36
C PHE A 106 2.68 5.99 -8.67
N ILE A 107 3.59 6.65 -7.96
CA ILE A 107 3.32 7.93 -7.28
C ILE A 107 2.83 8.97 -8.29
N THR A 108 3.53 9.11 -9.41
CA THR A 108 3.21 10.10 -10.46
C THR A 108 1.84 9.83 -11.08
N SER A 109 1.50 8.56 -11.31
CA SER A 109 0.23 8.18 -11.93
C SER A 109 -0.98 8.48 -11.05
N HIS A 110 -0.81 8.51 -9.71
CA HIS A 110 -1.90 8.76 -8.76
C HIS A 110 -1.94 10.18 -8.21
N ARG A 111 -0.77 10.80 -7.96
CA ARG A 111 -0.63 12.04 -7.18
C ARG A 111 -1.53 13.20 -7.61
N ALA A 112 -1.80 13.34 -8.91
CA ALA A 112 -2.65 14.41 -9.44
C ALA A 112 -4.10 13.99 -9.68
N ARG A 113 -4.42 12.70 -9.46
CA ARG A 113 -5.78 12.18 -9.71
C ARG A 113 -6.77 12.65 -8.67
N LYS A 114 -7.97 12.95 -9.13
CA LYS A 114 -9.11 13.37 -8.30
C LYS A 114 -10.21 12.31 -8.40
N TYR A 115 -9.99 11.16 -7.80
CA TYR A 115 -10.93 10.04 -7.84
C TYR A 115 -12.30 10.40 -7.24
N ASN A 116 -12.30 11.30 -6.24
CA ASN A 116 -13.52 11.87 -5.64
C ASN A 116 -14.14 13.02 -6.45
N GLY A 117 -13.53 13.44 -7.57
CA GLY A 117 -13.96 14.57 -8.40
C GLY A 117 -13.68 15.97 -7.80
N LYS A 118 -13.07 16.06 -6.62
CA LYS A 118 -12.89 17.33 -5.87
C LYS A 118 -11.42 17.66 -5.62
N SER A 119 -10.70 16.78 -4.98
CA SER A 119 -9.32 16.99 -4.53
C SER A 119 -8.37 15.94 -5.05
N ALA A 120 -7.07 16.28 -5.13
CA ALA A 120 -6.04 15.29 -5.41
C ALA A 120 -6.02 14.22 -4.31
N VAL A 121 -5.85 12.96 -4.71
CA VAL A 121 -5.76 11.83 -3.78
C VAL A 121 -4.51 11.96 -2.91
N ARG A 122 -4.63 11.63 -1.63
CA ARG A 122 -3.50 11.51 -0.70
C ARG A 122 -2.92 10.10 -0.78
N LEU A 123 -1.61 10.00 -0.92
CA LEU A 123 -0.89 8.73 -0.94
C LEU A 123 -0.19 8.49 0.39
N VAL A 124 -0.35 7.30 0.93
CA VAL A 124 0.38 6.78 2.09
C VAL A 124 1.13 5.54 1.61
N LEU A 125 2.45 5.56 1.68
CA LEU A 125 3.27 4.41 1.38
C LEU A 125 3.53 3.65 2.68
N VAL A 126 3.28 2.34 2.67
CA VAL A 126 3.54 1.43 3.79
C VAL A 126 4.71 0.54 3.41
N SER A 127 5.79 0.66 4.17
CA SER A 127 6.97 -0.19 3.98
C SER A 127 6.67 -1.66 4.28
N PRO A 128 7.41 -2.60 3.66
CA PRO A 128 7.30 -4.02 4.00
C PRO A 128 7.55 -4.30 5.48
N ILE A 129 6.86 -5.32 5.99
CA ILE A 129 7.12 -5.84 7.34
C ILE A 129 8.38 -6.72 7.34
N ALA A 130 9.09 -6.73 8.47
CA ALA A 130 10.25 -7.60 8.62
C ALA A 130 9.86 -9.07 8.75
N TYR A 131 10.75 -9.96 8.31
CA TYR A 131 10.65 -11.39 8.60
C TYR A 131 11.03 -11.66 10.05
N GLU A 132 10.25 -12.48 10.73
CA GLU A 132 10.59 -13.04 12.03
C GLU A 132 11.52 -14.25 11.88
N ASP A 133 12.34 -14.50 12.91
CA ASP A 133 13.09 -15.77 13.00
C ASP A 133 12.15 -16.89 13.47
N LEU A 134 11.68 -17.68 12.52
CA LEU A 134 10.87 -18.87 12.78
C LEU A 134 11.66 -20.16 12.49
N GLY A 135 12.98 -20.10 12.62
CA GLY A 135 13.88 -21.21 12.38
C GLY A 135 13.82 -21.72 10.93
N ALA A 136 13.60 -23.02 10.74
CA ALA A 136 13.56 -23.63 9.41
C ALA A 136 12.44 -23.13 8.50
N ARG A 137 11.43 -22.44 9.05
CA ARG A 137 10.32 -21.87 8.26
C ARG A 137 10.72 -20.58 7.54
N THR A 138 11.68 -19.85 8.08
CA THR A 138 12.18 -18.58 7.52
C THR A 138 13.70 -18.65 7.32
N PRO A 139 14.20 -19.54 6.45
CA PRO A 139 15.63 -19.61 6.14
C PRO A 139 16.09 -18.27 5.57
N ARG A 140 17.26 -17.81 5.97
CA ARG A 140 17.88 -16.55 5.52
C ARG A 140 17.06 -15.28 5.87
N TRP A 141 16.31 -15.28 6.97
CA TRP A 141 15.50 -14.12 7.38
C TRP A 141 16.36 -12.85 7.57
N GLN A 142 17.61 -12.97 8.03
CA GLN A 142 18.52 -11.82 8.17
C GLN A 142 18.87 -11.19 6.82
N GLU A 143 19.13 -12.02 5.80
CA GLU A 143 19.40 -11.56 4.44
C GLU A 143 18.16 -10.85 3.87
N ARG A 144 16.99 -11.48 4.01
CA ARG A 144 15.72 -10.88 3.57
C ARG A 144 15.44 -9.56 4.24
N ASN A 145 15.73 -9.44 5.53
CA ASN A 145 15.54 -8.18 6.27
C ASN A 145 16.54 -7.09 5.85
N ARG A 146 17.75 -7.43 5.44
CA ARG A 146 18.68 -6.46 4.83
C ARG A 146 18.13 -5.92 3.51
N ASP A 147 17.63 -6.81 2.64
CA ASP A 147 17.01 -6.40 1.39
C ASP A 147 15.80 -5.48 1.65
N ILE A 148 14.89 -5.89 2.52
CA ILE A 148 13.72 -5.09 2.91
C ILE A 148 14.12 -3.72 3.45
N ALA A 149 15.16 -3.65 4.28
CA ALA A 149 15.65 -2.39 4.82
C ALA A 149 16.14 -1.44 3.72
N ALA A 150 16.85 -1.95 2.69
CA ALA A 150 17.31 -1.15 1.56
C ALA A 150 16.12 -0.60 0.74
N TYR A 151 15.09 -1.43 0.49
CA TYR A 151 13.88 -1.00 -0.20
C TYR A 151 13.07 0.01 0.62
N THR A 152 12.97 -0.20 1.93
CA THR A 152 12.32 0.77 2.85
C THR A 152 13.06 2.10 2.86
N GLN A 153 14.39 2.09 2.89
CA GLN A 153 15.19 3.32 2.82
C GLN A 153 14.90 4.10 1.54
N LEU A 154 14.84 3.40 0.40
CA LEU A 154 14.51 4.01 -0.90
C LEU A 154 13.09 4.61 -0.91
N MET A 155 12.13 4.00 -0.21
CA MET A 155 10.77 4.55 -0.10
C MET A 155 10.73 5.86 0.72
N ASN A 156 11.72 6.13 1.55
CA ASN A 156 11.81 7.35 2.36
C ASN A 156 12.50 8.52 1.65
N GLU A 157 13.11 8.30 0.48
CA GLU A 157 13.76 9.33 -0.36
C GLU A 157 12.74 10.12 -1.21
#